data_623b085dc148ced86126a9a5a6c35990
#
_entry.id   623b085dc148ced86126a9a5a6c35990
#
_cell.length_a   1.000
_cell.length_b   1.000
_cell.length_c   1.000
_cell.angle_alpha   90.00
_cell.angle_beta   90.00
_cell.angle_gamma   90.00
#
_symmetry.space_group_name_H-M   'P 1'
#
loop_
_entity.id
_entity.type
_entity.pdbx_description
1 polymer ?
#
loop_
_entity_poly.entity_id
_entity_poly.type
_entity_poly.pdbx_seq_one_letter_code
_entity_poly.pdbx_strand_id
1 'polypeptide(L)'
;AIARSKTHFISMEKRLEQLPKLSKETLPETRKYFKMLKKRTPKNLDVVMKELHEDEFKKTDCLSCGNCCKTTSPIFIEKDIQRISKHLKMKERNFIDQYLERDQDDFMVLRTAPCSFFDATDNSCFIYDVRPKACSEYPHTNRKKFIQITDLTLTNTEVCPAAHTIIENLKKRIPLHYNKKVKRS
;
A
#
# COMPACT_ATOMS: atom_id res chain seq x y z
N ALA A 1 40.14 -9.09 5.85
CA ALA A 1 39.32 -7.86 5.90
C ALA A 1 38.14 -8.03 4.95
N ILE A 2 36.96 -8.34 5.52
CA ILE A 2 35.71 -8.52 4.75
C ILE A 2 35.12 -7.11 4.55
N ALA A 3 35.16 -6.62 3.32
CA ALA A 3 34.55 -5.37 2.93
C ALA A 3 33.01 -5.45 3.14
N ARG A 4 32.50 -4.84 4.20
CA ARG A 4 31.06 -4.60 4.37
C ARG A 4 30.63 -3.65 3.25
N SER A 5 29.91 -4.18 2.26
CA SER A 5 29.19 -3.41 1.27
C SER A 5 28.29 -2.42 2.00
N LYS A 6 28.61 -1.11 1.89
CA LYS A 6 27.75 0.00 2.33
C LYS A 6 26.56 0.04 1.38
N THR A 7 25.49 -0.69 1.68
CA THR A 7 24.21 -0.47 1.02
C THR A 7 23.80 0.96 1.32
N HIS A 8 23.86 1.84 0.32
CA HIS A 8 23.40 3.22 0.41
C HIS A 8 21.87 3.17 0.65
N PHE A 9 21.48 3.41 1.89
CA PHE A 9 20.08 3.50 2.26
C PHE A 9 19.53 4.80 1.66
N ILE A 10 18.71 4.69 0.61
CA ILE A 10 18.04 5.86 0.00
C ILE A 10 17.04 6.39 1.03
N SER A 11 17.12 7.69 1.33
CA SER A 11 16.20 8.34 2.29
C SER A 11 14.75 8.23 1.83
N MET A 12 13.80 8.30 2.76
CA MET A 12 12.37 8.24 2.44
C MET A 12 11.94 9.39 1.52
N GLU A 13 12.46 10.60 1.74
CA GLU A 13 12.22 11.76 0.86
C GLU A 13 12.59 11.45 -0.59
N LYS A 14 13.78 10.92 -0.81
CA LYS A 14 14.25 10.57 -2.15
C LYS A 14 13.42 9.44 -2.78
N ARG A 15 12.95 8.48 -1.98
CA ARG A 15 12.03 7.44 -2.45
C ARG A 15 10.70 8.04 -2.91
N LEU A 16 10.17 9.02 -2.17
CA LEU A 16 8.92 9.71 -2.50
C LEU A 16 9.08 10.59 -3.75
N GLU A 17 10.20 11.31 -3.87
CA GLU A 17 10.50 12.12 -5.04
C GLU A 17 10.58 11.29 -6.33
N GLN A 18 11.19 10.11 -6.26
CA GLN A 18 11.36 9.22 -7.40
C GLN A 18 10.12 8.39 -7.74
N LEU A 19 9.23 8.16 -6.77
CA LEU A 19 8.10 7.25 -6.93
C LEU A 19 7.19 7.56 -8.13
N PRO A 20 6.78 8.81 -8.41
CA PRO A 20 5.91 9.11 -9.56
C PRO A 20 6.51 8.71 -10.90
N LYS A 21 7.83 8.90 -11.05
CA LYS A 21 8.56 8.49 -12.26
C LYS A 21 8.66 6.97 -12.33
N LEU A 22 9.15 6.34 -11.28
CA LEU A 22 9.35 4.88 -11.24
C LEU A 22 8.05 4.11 -11.41
N SER A 23 6.98 4.54 -10.73
CA SER A 23 5.67 3.89 -10.86
C SER A 23 5.13 3.99 -12.28
N LYS A 24 5.22 5.17 -12.91
CA LYS A 24 4.80 5.36 -14.31
C LYS A 24 5.58 4.49 -15.28
N GLU A 25 6.88 4.37 -15.10
CA GLU A 25 7.76 3.54 -15.95
C GLU A 25 7.47 2.04 -15.80
N THR A 26 7.21 1.59 -14.57
CA THR A 26 7.00 0.16 -14.27
C THR A 26 5.56 -0.30 -14.41
N LEU A 27 4.57 0.61 -14.40
CA LEU A 27 3.14 0.30 -14.43
C LEU A 27 2.71 -0.64 -15.57
N PRO A 28 3.13 -0.43 -16.84
CA PRO A 28 2.72 -1.31 -17.94
C PRO A 28 3.22 -2.75 -17.75
N GLU A 29 4.46 -2.89 -17.29
CA GLU A 29 5.06 -4.19 -17.01
C GLU A 29 4.37 -4.87 -15.82
N THR A 30 4.13 -4.14 -14.72
CA THR A 30 3.47 -4.65 -13.53
C THR A 30 2.05 -5.13 -13.84
N ARG A 31 1.30 -4.36 -14.64
CA ARG A 31 -0.04 -4.77 -15.12
C ARG A 31 0.00 -6.07 -15.92
N LYS A 32 0.98 -6.21 -16.79
CA LYS A 32 1.18 -7.45 -17.58
C LYS A 32 1.58 -8.61 -16.67
N TYR A 33 2.48 -8.36 -15.72
CA TYR A 33 2.92 -9.34 -14.74
C TYR A 33 1.74 -9.86 -13.92
N PHE A 34 0.88 -9.00 -13.38
CA PHE A 34 -0.30 -9.42 -12.62
C PHE A 34 -1.31 -10.21 -13.45
N LYS A 35 -1.50 -9.87 -14.72
CA LYS A 35 -2.32 -10.68 -15.64
C LYS A 35 -1.77 -12.10 -15.80
N MET A 36 -0.45 -12.25 -15.89
CA MET A 36 0.18 -13.57 -15.98
C MET A 36 0.11 -14.31 -14.65
N LEU A 37 0.33 -13.61 -13.54
CA LEU A 37 0.24 -14.15 -12.19
C LEU A 37 -1.17 -14.72 -11.89
N LYS A 38 -2.22 -14.01 -12.31
CA LYS A 38 -3.62 -14.50 -12.21
C LYS A 38 -3.86 -15.78 -13.01
N LYS A 39 -3.22 -15.94 -14.18
CA LYS A 39 -3.35 -17.15 -15.02
C LYS A 39 -2.59 -18.35 -14.44
N ARG A 40 -1.51 -18.14 -13.76
CA ARG A 40 -0.62 -19.17 -13.20
C ARG A 40 -0.16 -18.76 -11.81
N THR A 41 -1.09 -18.77 -10.88
CA THR A 41 -0.82 -18.39 -9.48
C THR A 41 0.06 -19.46 -8.81
N PRO A 42 1.29 -19.11 -8.36
CA PRO A 42 2.13 -20.04 -7.62
C PRO A 42 1.50 -20.39 -6.27
N LYS A 43 1.63 -21.65 -5.84
CA LYS A 43 1.07 -22.12 -4.56
C LYS A 43 1.65 -21.39 -3.34
N ASN A 44 2.89 -20.93 -3.43
CA ASN A 44 3.59 -20.21 -2.36
C ASN A 44 3.51 -18.68 -2.48
N LEU A 45 2.64 -18.13 -3.34
CA LEU A 45 2.56 -16.69 -3.58
C LEU A 45 2.36 -15.89 -2.28
N ASP A 46 1.40 -16.27 -1.47
CA ASP A 46 1.09 -15.56 -0.21
C ASP A 46 2.26 -15.62 0.79
N VAL A 47 3.01 -16.72 0.81
CA VAL A 47 4.22 -16.88 1.64
C VAL A 47 5.30 -15.90 1.18
N VAL A 48 5.58 -15.88 -0.12
CA VAL A 48 6.58 -14.96 -0.71
C VAL A 48 6.17 -13.49 -0.49
N MET A 49 4.90 -13.16 -0.66
CA MET A 49 4.39 -11.81 -0.41
C MET A 49 4.56 -11.39 1.04
N LYS A 50 4.29 -12.28 1.99
CA LYS A 50 4.50 -12.03 3.42
C LYS A 50 5.97 -11.78 3.74
N GLU A 51 6.88 -12.62 3.24
CA GLU A 51 8.34 -12.44 3.41
C GLU A 51 8.82 -11.10 2.86
N LEU A 52 8.42 -10.76 1.64
CA LEU A 52 8.79 -9.49 1.00
C LEU A 52 8.23 -8.27 1.75
N HIS A 53 7.01 -8.38 2.27
CA HIS A 53 6.39 -7.35 3.11
C HIS A 53 7.19 -7.14 4.39
N GLU A 54 7.46 -8.22 5.15
CA GLU A 54 8.20 -8.15 6.40
C GLU A 54 9.61 -7.58 6.19
N ASP A 55 10.31 -7.99 5.13
CA ASP A 55 11.65 -7.49 4.82
C ASP A 55 11.67 -6.01 4.42
N GLU A 56 10.65 -5.53 3.73
CA GLU A 56 10.54 -4.11 3.38
C GLU A 56 10.17 -3.26 4.61
N PHE A 57 9.23 -3.72 5.44
CA PHE A 57 8.80 -2.97 6.62
C PHE A 57 9.76 -3.01 7.81
N LYS A 58 10.80 -3.85 7.79
CA LYS A 58 11.97 -3.70 8.67
C LYS A 58 12.78 -2.42 8.37
N LYS A 59 12.63 -1.86 7.16
CA LYS A 59 13.41 -0.73 6.65
C LYS A 59 12.57 0.52 6.40
N THR A 60 11.25 0.37 6.36
CA THR A 60 10.30 1.43 6.03
C THR A 60 9.43 1.72 7.24
N ASP A 61 9.52 2.96 7.73
CA ASP A 61 8.61 3.51 8.72
C ASP A 61 7.51 4.33 8.03
N CYS A 62 6.24 3.97 8.27
CA CYS A 62 5.09 4.65 7.69
C CYS A 62 4.93 6.09 8.19
N LEU A 63 5.29 6.36 9.46
CA LEU A 63 5.19 7.70 10.03
C LEU A 63 6.23 8.65 9.42
N SER A 64 7.41 8.15 9.08
CA SER A 64 8.39 8.97 8.36
C SER A 64 8.00 9.23 6.89
N CYS A 65 7.08 8.45 6.33
CA CYS A 65 6.59 8.57 4.96
C CYS A 65 5.35 9.47 4.83
N GLY A 66 4.27 9.15 5.53
CA GLY A 66 3.00 9.89 5.52
C GLY A 66 2.29 10.04 4.15
N ASN A 67 2.80 9.45 3.06
CA ASN A 67 2.31 9.76 1.72
C ASN A 67 0.85 9.31 1.49
N CYS A 68 0.47 8.13 1.95
CA CYS A 68 -0.93 7.68 1.86
C CYS A 68 -1.88 8.59 2.66
N CYS A 69 -1.44 9.15 3.79
CA CYS A 69 -2.23 10.10 4.58
C CYS A 69 -2.45 11.43 3.84
N LYS A 70 -1.54 11.80 2.95
CA LYS A 70 -1.62 13.02 2.14
C LYS A 70 -2.49 12.85 0.88
N THR A 71 -2.62 11.63 0.37
CA THR A 71 -3.10 11.40 -1.01
C THR A 71 -4.27 10.45 -1.13
N THR A 72 -4.59 9.65 -0.10
CA THR A 72 -5.65 8.64 -0.17
C THR A 72 -6.64 8.78 0.96
N SER A 73 -7.89 8.39 0.69
CA SER A 73 -8.96 8.35 1.68
C SER A 73 -9.23 6.90 2.07
N PRO A 74 -8.98 6.49 3.34
CA PRO A 74 -9.22 5.13 3.79
C PRO A 74 -10.72 4.85 3.92
N ILE A 75 -11.09 3.58 3.71
CA ILE A 75 -12.43 3.08 4.01
C ILE A 75 -12.56 2.86 5.52
N PHE A 76 -13.70 3.27 6.08
CA PHE A 76 -14.09 3.06 7.48
C PHE A 76 -15.20 2.01 7.56
N ILE A 77 -14.95 0.90 8.20
CA ILE A 77 -15.99 -0.06 8.55
C ILE A 77 -16.66 0.35 9.87
N GLU A 78 -17.85 -0.19 10.15
CA GLU A 78 -18.63 0.13 11.36
C GLU A 78 -17.79 0.02 12.65
N LYS A 79 -17.00 -1.05 12.80
CA LYS A 79 -16.12 -1.23 13.96
C LYS A 79 -15.04 -0.16 14.07
N ASP A 80 -14.58 0.41 12.96
CA ASP A 80 -13.63 1.53 12.96
C ASP A 80 -14.32 2.80 13.48
N ILE A 81 -15.54 3.08 12.99
CA ILE A 81 -16.35 4.23 13.40
C ILE A 81 -16.59 4.18 14.90
N GLN A 82 -17.05 3.05 15.43
CA GLN A 82 -17.28 2.85 16.87
C GLN A 82 -16.03 3.08 17.70
N ARG A 83 -14.89 2.51 17.28
CA ARG A 83 -13.62 2.60 18.00
C ARG A 83 -13.08 4.01 18.01
N ILE A 84 -13.11 4.66 16.85
CA ILE A 84 -12.51 6.00 16.67
C ILE A 84 -13.39 7.07 17.32
N SER A 85 -14.70 7.02 17.14
CA SER A 85 -15.63 7.96 17.79
C SER A 85 -15.53 7.89 19.31
N LYS A 86 -15.43 6.69 19.89
CA LYS A 86 -15.18 6.51 21.34
C LYS A 86 -13.85 7.13 21.77
N HIS A 87 -12.78 6.92 21.02
CA HIS A 87 -11.46 7.51 21.31
C HIS A 87 -11.51 9.05 21.30
N LEU A 88 -12.23 9.62 20.33
CA LEU A 88 -12.42 11.07 20.19
C LEU A 88 -13.49 11.63 21.14
N LYS A 89 -14.12 10.79 21.99
CA LYS A 89 -15.22 11.15 22.88
C LYS A 89 -16.42 11.78 22.16
N MET A 90 -16.72 11.30 20.96
CA MET A 90 -17.81 11.76 20.11
C MET A 90 -18.90 10.68 20.01
N LYS A 91 -20.14 11.10 19.69
CA LYS A 91 -21.18 10.17 19.23
C LYS A 91 -20.83 9.73 17.81
N GLU A 92 -21.07 8.45 17.47
CA GLU A 92 -20.81 7.90 16.13
C GLU A 92 -21.43 8.74 15.01
N ARG A 93 -22.67 9.19 15.19
CA ARG A 93 -23.36 10.04 14.23
C ARG A 93 -22.59 11.34 13.97
N ASN A 94 -22.13 12.01 15.04
CA ASN A 94 -21.39 13.26 14.90
C ASN A 94 -20.04 13.02 14.21
N PHE A 95 -19.40 11.89 14.49
CA PHE A 95 -18.16 11.49 13.81
C PHE A 95 -18.39 11.29 12.31
N ILE A 96 -19.44 10.58 11.94
CA ILE A 96 -19.81 10.37 10.52
C ILE A 96 -20.11 11.71 9.87
N ASP A 97 -21.00 12.52 10.47
CA ASP A 97 -21.41 13.80 9.89
C ASP A 97 -20.23 14.78 9.71
N GLN A 98 -19.25 14.72 10.60
CA GLN A 98 -18.09 15.65 10.56
C GLN A 98 -16.97 15.19 9.62
N TYR A 99 -16.65 13.89 9.60
CA TYR A 99 -15.43 13.40 8.96
C TYR A 99 -15.66 12.51 7.75
N LEU A 100 -16.81 11.86 7.64
CA LEU A 100 -17.02 10.82 6.64
C LEU A 100 -18.08 11.21 5.60
N GLU A 101 -17.94 10.60 4.43
CA GLU A 101 -18.93 10.63 3.35
C GLU A 101 -19.00 9.26 2.67
N ARG A 102 -20.03 9.04 1.87
CA ARG A 102 -20.12 7.85 1.02
C ARG A 102 -19.47 8.13 -0.31
N ASP A 103 -18.60 7.22 -0.73
CA ASP A 103 -18.03 7.27 -2.08
C ASP A 103 -19.00 6.67 -3.12
N GLN A 104 -18.53 6.58 -4.37
CA GLN A 104 -19.33 6.07 -5.50
C GLN A 104 -19.71 4.59 -5.35
N ASP A 105 -18.94 3.82 -4.57
CA ASP A 105 -19.17 2.41 -4.28
C ASP A 105 -19.90 2.17 -2.95
N ASP A 106 -20.49 3.24 -2.38
CA ASP A 106 -21.22 3.26 -1.10
C ASP A 106 -20.38 2.93 0.15
N PHE A 107 -19.04 3.06 0.05
CA PHE A 107 -18.17 2.94 1.22
C PHE A 107 -18.06 4.25 1.99
N MET A 108 -17.97 4.13 3.32
CA MET A 108 -17.66 5.28 4.18
C MET A 108 -16.17 5.60 4.07
N VAL A 109 -15.86 6.81 3.62
CA VAL A 109 -14.48 7.31 3.43
C VAL A 109 -14.33 8.70 4.05
N LEU A 110 -13.11 9.18 4.25
CA LEU A 110 -12.87 10.56 4.68
C LEU A 110 -13.29 11.54 3.61
N ARG A 111 -13.92 12.66 4.03
CA ARG A 111 -14.33 13.77 3.15
C ARG A 111 -13.15 14.52 2.53
N THR A 112 -11.99 14.47 3.17
CA THR A 112 -10.84 15.30 2.80
C THR A 112 -9.58 14.49 2.54
N ALA A 113 -8.80 14.93 1.58
CA ALA A 113 -7.39 14.62 1.43
C ALA A 113 -6.62 15.96 1.39
N PRO A 114 -5.59 16.15 2.19
CA PRO A 114 -5.01 15.24 3.19
C PRO A 114 -5.98 14.78 4.29
N CYS A 115 -5.67 13.64 4.90
CA CYS A 115 -6.44 13.05 5.99
C CYS A 115 -6.61 14.04 7.16
N SER A 116 -7.85 14.22 7.66
CA SER A 116 -8.16 15.13 8.77
C SER A 116 -7.45 14.79 10.09
N PHE A 117 -6.92 13.59 10.23
CA PHE A 117 -6.19 13.11 11.42
C PHE A 117 -4.67 13.12 11.25
N PHE A 118 -4.18 13.65 10.13
CA PHE A 118 -2.76 13.71 9.80
C PHE A 118 -2.20 15.09 10.06
N ASP A 119 -1.12 15.18 10.85
CA ASP A 119 -0.33 16.39 11.02
C ASP A 119 0.84 16.38 10.02
N ALA A 120 0.84 17.36 9.11
CA ALA A 120 1.88 17.46 8.09
C ALA A 120 3.20 18.03 8.62
N THR A 121 3.24 18.56 9.83
CA THR A 121 4.45 19.17 10.41
C THR A 121 5.45 18.12 10.87
N ASP A 122 4.96 17.00 11.38
CA ASP A 122 5.78 15.89 11.89
C ASP A 122 5.37 14.51 11.36
N ASN A 123 4.42 14.45 10.39
CA ASN A 123 3.82 13.24 9.86
C ASN A 123 3.09 12.37 10.90
N SER A 124 2.67 12.96 12.03
CA SER A 124 1.94 12.21 13.06
C SER A 124 0.48 11.94 12.66
N CYS A 125 -0.13 10.99 13.33
CA CYS A 125 -1.54 10.65 13.17
C CYS A 125 -2.24 10.68 14.53
N PHE A 126 -3.19 11.60 14.73
CA PHE A 126 -3.90 11.78 16.00
C PHE A 126 -4.71 10.56 16.46
N ILE A 127 -5.04 9.65 15.55
CA ILE A 127 -5.77 8.41 15.83
C ILE A 127 -4.94 7.16 15.53
N TYR A 128 -3.60 7.25 15.59
CA TYR A 128 -2.71 6.17 15.15
C TYR A 128 -3.02 4.83 15.78
N ASP A 129 -3.23 4.79 17.10
CA ASP A 129 -3.49 3.55 17.85
C ASP A 129 -4.88 2.95 17.58
N VAL A 130 -5.80 3.79 17.14
CA VAL A 130 -7.18 3.41 16.80
C VAL A 130 -7.51 3.61 15.32
N ARG A 131 -6.49 3.77 14.48
CA ARG A 131 -6.67 4.02 13.05
C ARG A 131 -7.50 2.97 12.35
N PRO A 132 -8.18 3.31 11.24
CA PRO A 132 -8.99 2.36 10.48
C PRO A 132 -8.21 1.12 10.09
N LYS A 133 -8.90 0.01 9.98
CA LYS A 133 -8.33 -1.26 9.51
C LYS A 133 -7.64 -1.08 8.15
N ALA A 134 -8.24 -0.30 7.24
CA ALA A 134 -7.65 0.03 5.96
C ALA A 134 -6.27 0.68 6.09
N CYS A 135 -6.06 1.57 7.09
CA CYS A 135 -4.76 2.18 7.35
C CYS A 135 -3.77 1.21 7.99
N SER A 136 -4.22 0.42 8.98
CA SER A 136 -3.34 -0.50 9.71
C SER A 136 -2.81 -1.65 8.86
N GLU A 137 -3.56 -2.05 7.84
CA GLU A 137 -3.19 -3.11 6.90
C GLU A 137 -2.57 -2.59 5.59
N TYR A 138 -2.54 -1.26 5.38
CA TYR A 138 -1.98 -0.66 4.17
C TYR A 138 -0.48 -0.96 4.05
N PRO A 139 0.05 -1.27 2.88
CA PRO A 139 -0.59 -1.32 1.56
C PRO A 139 -1.19 -2.69 1.18
N HIS A 140 -1.57 -3.53 2.14
CA HIS A 140 -2.22 -4.83 2.00
C HIS A 140 -1.37 -5.93 1.32
N THR A 141 -0.07 -5.72 1.19
CA THR A 141 0.83 -6.64 0.46
C THR A 141 1.08 -7.97 1.16
N ASN A 142 0.76 -8.10 2.47
CA ASN A 142 0.82 -9.35 3.23
C ASN A 142 -0.54 -10.05 3.39
N ARG A 143 -1.57 -9.62 2.66
CA ARG A 143 -2.92 -10.18 2.75
C ARG A 143 -2.96 -11.61 2.22
N LYS A 144 -3.67 -12.49 2.92
CA LYS A 144 -4.02 -13.83 2.40
C LYS A 144 -4.83 -13.70 1.10
N LYS A 145 -4.60 -14.60 0.16
CA LYS A 145 -5.18 -14.55 -1.19
C LYS A 145 -4.81 -13.25 -1.93
N PHE A 146 -3.54 -12.88 -1.82
CA PHE A 146 -2.98 -11.67 -2.46
C PHE A 146 -3.40 -11.52 -3.92
N ILE A 147 -3.52 -12.64 -4.64
CA ILE A 147 -3.92 -12.64 -6.06
C ILE A 147 -5.25 -11.91 -6.32
N GLN A 148 -6.15 -11.86 -5.34
CA GLN A 148 -7.46 -11.21 -5.47
C GLN A 148 -7.39 -9.69 -5.45
N ILE A 149 -6.30 -9.12 -4.90
CA ILE A 149 -6.16 -7.67 -4.71
C ILE A 149 -5.09 -7.05 -5.62
N THR A 150 -4.67 -7.73 -6.68
CA THR A 150 -3.62 -7.23 -7.57
C THR A 150 -3.99 -5.91 -8.26
N ASP A 151 -5.27 -5.64 -8.52
CA ASP A 151 -5.72 -4.38 -9.11
C ASP A 151 -5.60 -3.23 -8.09
N LEU A 152 -6.01 -3.45 -6.84
CA LEU A 152 -5.76 -2.51 -5.74
C LEU A 152 -4.26 -2.31 -5.51
N THR A 153 -3.49 -3.40 -5.53
CA THR A 153 -2.03 -3.32 -5.37
C THR A 153 -1.38 -2.48 -6.47
N LEU A 154 -1.87 -2.58 -7.70
CA LEU A 154 -1.38 -1.76 -8.81
C LEU A 154 -1.51 -0.26 -8.48
N THR A 155 -2.67 0.18 -8.02
CA THR A 155 -2.89 1.56 -7.54
C THR A 155 -1.99 1.90 -6.36
N ASN A 156 -1.85 0.98 -5.39
CA ASN A 156 -1.01 1.21 -4.22
C ASN A 156 0.48 1.38 -4.57
N THR A 157 0.98 0.81 -5.68
CA THR A 157 2.37 1.02 -6.13
C THR A 157 2.65 2.45 -6.60
N GLU A 158 1.62 3.21 -6.95
CA GLU A 158 1.74 4.61 -7.36
C GLU A 158 1.81 5.57 -6.14
N VAL A 159 1.32 5.12 -4.99
CA VAL A 159 1.22 5.91 -3.76
C VAL A 159 2.25 5.50 -2.71
N CYS A 160 2.52 4.20 -2.58
CA CYS A 160 3.34 3.65 -1.51
C CYS A 160 4.71 3.18 -2.03
N PRO A 161 5.82 3.84 -1.62
CA PRO A 161 7.17 3.40 -2.00
C PRO A 161 7.49 1.96 -1.57
N ALA A 162 6.95 1.54 -0.42
CA ALA A 162 7.11 0.16 0.05
C ALA A 162 6.35 -0.83 -0.85
N ALA A 163 5.09 -0.52 -1.22
CA ALA A 163 4.35 -1.36 -2.16
C ALA A 163 5.07 -1.50 -3.50
N HIS A 164 5.57 -0.39 -4.05
CA HIS A 164 6.35 -0.40 -5.28
C HIS A 164 7.57 -1.32 -5.17
N THR A 165 8.38 -1.16 -4.12
CA THR A 165 9.58 -1.99 -3.88
C THR A 165 9.24 -3.47 -3.70
N ILE A 166 8.17 -3.78 -2.94
CA ILE A 166 7.71 -5.16 -2.73
C ILE A 166 7.34 -5.81 -4.06
N ILE A 167 6.61 -5.11 -4.93
CA ILE A 167 6.19 -5.67 -6.22
C ILE A 167 7.36 -5.83 -7.18
N GLU A 168 8.30 -4.88 -7.22
CA GLU A 168 9.51 -5.05 -8.01
C GLU A 168 10.35 -6.25 -7.53
N ASN A 169 10.42 -6.49 -6.23
CA ASN A 169 11.08 -7.67 -5.67
C ASN A 169 10.29 -8.96 -5.92
N LEU A 170 8.95 -8.91 -5.94
CA LEU A 170 8.12 -10.05 -6.32
C LEU A 170 8.43 -10.52 -7.76
N LYS A 171 8.54 -9.58 -8.70
CA LYS A 171 8.88 -9.90 -10.09
C LYS A 171 10.24 -10.61 -10.20
N LYS A 172 11.21 -10.22 -9.38
CA LYS A 172 12.52 -10.88 -9.32
C LYS A 172 12.46 -12.26 -8.66
N ARG A 173 11.66 -12.41 -7.59
CA ARG A 173 11.54 -13.66 -6.82
C ARG A 173 10.70 -14.72 -7.55
N ILE A 174 9.69 -14.28 -8.31
CA ILE A 174 8.80 -15.12 -9.11
C ILE A 174 8.80 -14.59 -10.56
N PRO A 175 9.88 -14.83 -11.33
CA PRO A 175 9.94 -14.36 -12.71
C PRO A 175 8.93 -15.15 -13.56
N LEU A 176 8.01 -14.45 -14.20
CA LEU A 176 7.05 -15.04 -15.13
C LEU A 176 7.52 -14.79 -16.56
N HIS A 177 8.13 -15.80 -17.18
CA HIS A 177 8.58 -15.70 -18.55
C HIS A 177 7.40 -15.68 -19.52
N TYR A 178 7.32 -14.66 -20.35
CA TYR A 178 6.43 -14.62 -21.48
C TYR A 178 7.00 -15.55 -22.56
N ASN A 179 6.50 -16.78 -22.67
CA ASN A 179 6.78 -17.60 -23.83
C ASN A 179 6.17 -16.90 -25.07
N LYS A 180 6.98 -16.16 -25.83
CA LYS A 180 6.66 -15.83 -27.19
C LYS A 180 6.45 -17.18 -27.91
N LYS A 181 5.19 -17.55 -28.20
CA LYS A 181 4.94 -18.61 -29.15
C LYS A 181 5.68 -18.20 -30.42
N VAL A 182 6.77 -18.89 -30.70
CA VAL A 182 7.38 -18.86 -32.02
C VAL A 182 6.26 -19.27 -32.96
N LYS A 183 5.77 -18.32 -33.78
CA LYS A 183 4.94 -18.68 -34.94
C LYS A 183 5.82 -19.57 -35.80
N ARG A 184 5.58 -20.88 -35.77
CA ARG A 184 6.10 -21.75 -36.78
C ARG A 184 5.38 -21.36 -38.10
N SER A 185 6.12 -20.72 -38.95
CA SER A 185 5.80 -20.55 -40.36
C SER A 185 5.79 -21.91 -41.06
#